data_07aa78eef406e74d6eeb371c8e57dbac
#
_entry.id   07aa78eef406e74d6eeb371c8e57dbac
#
_cell.length_a   1.000
_cell.length_b   1.000
_cell.length_c   1.000
_cell.angle_alpha   90.00
_cell.angle_beta   90.00
_cell.angle_gamma   90.00
#
_symmetry.space_group_name_H-M   'P 1'
#
loop_
_entity.id
_entity.type
_entity.pdbx_description
1 polymer ?
#
loop_
_entity_poly.entity_id
_entity_poly.type
_entity_poly.pdbx_seq_one_letter_code
_entity_poly.pdbx_strand_id
1 'polypeptide(L)'
;MSIPFTIKLLPSRSANLGIIQLNNPSALNALTLDMVRSLNHILPQWQSEKSLRATLMIGSNECRRPAFCSGGDVRAVYDAGIQRTNGEKHGWGKKGLATADFFREEYTLNHRIATQSTTKPQVSLWDGIVMGGGVGLSIHGKYRIATENTLFAMPETGIGLFPDVGGMYWLSRLKGGLGKYIALTGCRLKADDLLYAGIATHFVPSNKLEDLKAALVEATDSTEEGDCVASVLMSFHEKPSLSASFLEKHRTNIDANFGKDKSSVEEIIESLKSEGENKFGQETISSLSKMSPTSLKVTLEGVKRGATLSNIAEVLKMEYRMSQGFMRAANSDFYEGIRALLVDKDRNPKWNPAMLEEVTDDMVESFFQELGDENELILEEDEGTEGEQSKL
;
A
#
# COMPACT_ATOMS: atom_id res chain seq x y z
N MET A 1 -4.54 27.33 5.80
CA MET A 1 -5.63 26.34 5.77
C MET A 1 -5.70 25.70 7.15
N SER A 2 -6.88 25.55 7.74
CA SER A 2 -7.05 24.76 8.96
C SER A 2 -6.83 23.29 8.60
N ILE A 3 -5.95 22.61 9.33
CA ILE A 3 -5.72 21.16 9.17
C ILE A 3 -7.05 20.48 9.50
N PRO A 4 -7.58 19.60 8.64
CA PRO A 4 -8.79 18.85 8.95
C PRO A 4 -8.61 18.07 10.26
N PHE A 5 -9.67 17.92 11.04
CA PHE A 5 -9.65 17.14 12.31
C PHE A 5 -9.19 15.67 12.15
N THR A 6 -9.04 15.23 10.90
CA THR A 6 -8.64 13.86 10.53
C THR A 6 -7.12 13.60 10.55
N ILE A 7 -6.30 14.65 10.73
CA ILE A 7 -4.87 14.54 11.04
C ILE A 7 -4.60 15.41 12.27
N LYS A 8 -3.96 14.83 13.26
CA LYS A 8 -3.47 15.56 14.42
C LYS A 8 -1.95 15.63 14.35
N LEU A 9 -1.41 16.84 14.43
CA LEU A 9 0.00 17.05 14.74
C LEU A 9 0.12 17.06 16.26
N LEU A 10 0.74 16.01 16.79
CA LEU A 10 0.90 15.93 18.24
C LEU A 10 2.09 16.78 18.69
N PRO A 11 1.93 17.54 19.78
CA PRO A 11 3.05 18.27 20.35
C PRO A 11 4.08 17.24 20.83
N SER A 12 5.25 17.25 20.22
CA SER A 12 6.42 16.60 20.78
C SER A 12 7.02 17.57 21.83
N ARG A 13 7.59 17.00 22.92
CA ARG A 13 8.43 17.79 23.83
C ARG A 13 9.69 18.29 23.13
N SER A 14 10.02 17.69 22.02
CA SER A 14 11.13 17.98 21.12
C SER A 14 10.63 18.64 19.85
N ALA A 15 11.29 19.68 19.40
CA ALA A 15 11.10 20.26 18.08
C ALA A 15 11.69 19.38 16.96
N ASN A 16 12.41 18.30 17.31
CA ASN A 16 13.22 17.51 16.41
C ASN A 16 12.53 16.22 15.91
N LEU A 17 11.39 15.83 16.53
CA LEU A 17 10.53 14.73 16.09
C LEU A 17 9.14 15.25 15.70
N GLY A 18 8.80 15.14 14.42
CA GLY A 18 7.43 15.44 13.95
C GLY A 18 6.52 14.24 14.15
N ILE A 19 5.41 14.40 14.87
CA ILE A 19 4.45 13.30 15.11
C ILE A 19 3.14 13.58 14.38
N ILE A 20 2.78 12.67 13.46
CA ILE A 20 1.53 12.68 12.70
C ILE A 20 0.64 11.56 13.23
N GLN A 21 -0.55 11.90 13.70
CA GLN A 21 -1.57 10.93 14.04
C GLN A 21 -2.71 10.97 13.01
N LEU A 22 -2.94 9.83 12.36
CA LEU A 22 -4.13 9.61 11.53
C LEU A 22 -5.34 9.54 12.44
N ASN A 23 -6.37 10.37 12.22
CA ASN A 23 -7.47 10.55 13.15
C ASN A 23 -8.83 10.52 12.45
N ASN A 24 -9.15 9.37 11.88
CA ASN A 24 -10.47 9.03 11.33
C ASN A 24 -10.99 7.74 11.98
N PRO A 25 -11.22 7.73 13.32
CA PRO A 25 -11.46 6.50 14.07
C PRO A 25 -12.75 5.79 13.67
N SER A 26 -13.77 6.51 13.22
CA SER A 26 -15.04 5.94 12.74
C SER A 26 -14.87 5.01 11.54
N ALA A 27 -13.87 5.28 10.71
CA ALA A 27 -13.52 4.50 9.51
C ALA A 27 -12.19 3.75 9.66
N LEU A 28 -11.73 3.44 10.89
CA LEU A 28 -10.46 2.75 11.14
C LEU A 28 -9.26 3.49 10.51
N ASN A 29 -9.25 4.80 10.63
CA ASN A 29 -8.25 5.70 10.06
C ASN A 29 -8.14 5.63 8.52
N ALA A 30 -9.24 5.32 7.80
CA ALA A 30 -9.26 5.36 6.34
C ALA A 30 -8.78 6.71 5.83
N LEU A 31 -7.92 6.67 4.81
CA LEU A 31 -7.24 7.81 4.23
C LEU A 31 -8.18 8.57 3.29
N THR A 32 -8.56 9.78 3.66
CA THR A 32 -9.38 10.66 2.84
C THR A 32 -8.52 11.58 1.97
N LEU A 33 -9.10 12.12 0.90
CA LEU A 33 -8.41 13.09 0.03
C LEU A 33 -7.93 14.32 0.83
N ASP A 34 -8.70 14.78 1.82
CA ASP A 34 -8.30 15.90 2.68
C ASP A 34 -7.08 15.55 3.56
N MET A 35 -6.99 14.30 4.04
CA MET A 35 -5.79 13.82 4.74
C MET A 35 -4.58 13.80 3.81
N VAL A 36 -4.74 13.29 2.58
CA VAL A 36 -3.69 13.29 1.56
C VAL A 36 -3.19 14.71 1.28
N ARG A 37 -4.10 15.64 1.06
CA ARG A 37 -3.78 17.08 0.84
C ARG A 37 -3.04 17.69 2.01
N SER A 38 -3.49 17.39 3.22
CA SER A 38 -2.85 17.88 4.45
C SER A 38 -1.42 17.35 4.58
N LEU A 39 -1.20 16.06 4.32
CA LEU A 39 0.13 15.45 4.34
C LEU A 39 1.03 16.01 3.22
N ASN A 40 0.48 16.19 2.01
CA ASN A 40 1.19 16.82 0.90
C ASN A 40 1.60 18.28 1.20
N HIS A 41 0.88 18.96 2.10
CA HIS A 41 1.24 20.30 2.55
C HIS A 41 2.28 20.28 3.68
N ILE A 42 2.15 19.38 4.64
CA ILE A 42 2.99 19.31 5.85
C ILE A 42 4.38 18.74 5.56
N LEU A 43 4.47 17.62 4.82
CA LEU A 43 5.73 16.92 4.65
C LEU A 43 6.82 17.75 3.97
N PRO A 44 6.56 18.56 2.92
CA PRO A 44 7.59 19.44 2.35
C PRO A 44 8.09 20.51 3.33
N GLN A 45 7.22 21.03 4.18
CA GLN A 45 7.61 21.99 5.21
C GLN A 45 8.54 21.33 6.24
N TRP A 46 8.20 20.10 6.66
CA TRP A 46 9.03 19.33 7.58
C TRP A 46 10.35 18.89 6.95
N GLN A 47 10.37 18.66 5.64
CA GLN A 47 11.61 18.38 4.92
C GLN A 47 12.58 19.55 4.96
N SER A 48 12.06 20.79 4.86
CA SER A 48 12.84 22.02 4.89
C SER A 48 13.23 22.45 6.32
N GLU A 49 12.55 21.96 7.35
CA GLU A 49 12.81 22.30 8.75
C GLU A 49 14.10 21.68 9.27
N LYS A 50 15.12 22.51 9.48
CA LYS A 50 16.48 22.01 9.84
C LYS A 50 16.55 21.32 11.20
N SER A 51 15.69 21.71 12.15
CA SER A 51 15.65 21.12 13.47
C SER A 51 15.05 19.70 13.45
N LEU A 52 14.15 19.41 12.50
CA LEU A 52 13.48 18.13 12.43
C LEU A 52 14.43 17.02 11.94
N ARG A 53 14.58 15.99 12.74
CA ARG A 53 15.50 14.85 12.48
C ARG A 53 14.77 13.60 12.01
N ALA A 54 13.51 13.42 12.41
CA ALA A 54 12.71 12.25 12.03
C ALA A 54 11.21 12.59 12.06
N THR A 55 10.41 11.71 11.43
CA THR A 55 8.96 11.76 11.51
C THR A 55 8.42 10.44 12.09
N LEU A 56 7.38 10.55 12.91
CA LEU A 56 6.67 9.41 13.49
C LEU A 56 5.22 9.45 13.02
N MET A 57 4.75 8.40 12.36
CA MET A 57 3.37 8.27 11.92
C MET A 57 2.66 7.16 12.69
N ILE A 58 1.50 7.49 13.27
CA ILE A 58 0.71 6.59 14.12
C ILE A 58 -0.77 6.66 13.75
N GLY A 59 -1.52 5.60 14.03
CA GLY A 59 -2.98 5.63 13.99
C GLY A 59 -3.57 6.18 15.29
N SER A 60 -4.80 6.70 15.22
CA SER A 60 -5.58 7.03 16.41
C SER A 60 -5.95 5.76 17.19
N ASN A 61 -5.82 5.81 18.50
CA ASN A 61 -6.24 4.74 19.41
C ASN A 61 -7.74 4.78 19.75
N GLU A 62 -8.49 5.76 19.21
CA GLU A 62 -9.94 5.90 19.41
C GLU A 62 -10.77 4.97 18.49
N CYS A 63 -10.11 4.19 17.62
CA CYS A 63 -10.76 3.22 16.76
C CYS A 63 -11.40 2.09 17.56
N ARG A 64 -12.56 1.59 17.10
CA ARG A 64 -13.25 0.42 17.73
C ARG A 64 -12.39 -0.85 17.85
N ARG A 65 -11.32 -0.93 17.08
CA ARG A 65 -10.25 -1.94 17.13
C ARG A 65 -8.95 -1.30 16.64
N PRO A 66 -7.79 -1.80 17.06
CA PRO A 66 -6.51 -1.22 16.65
C PRO A 66 -6.40 -1.09 15.13
N ALA A 67 -5.99 0.08 14.66
CA ALA A 67 -5.76 0.35 13.24
C ALA A 67 -4.74 1.49 13.07
N PHE A 68 -3.73 1.23 12.28
CA PHE A 68 -2.90 2.29 11.72
C PHE A 68 -3.69 3.02 10.63
N CYS A 69 -4.07 2.32 9.57
CA CYS A 69 -4.94 2.82 8.50
C CYS A 69 -5.55 1.64 7.72
N SER A 70 -6.86 1.67 7.49
CA SER A 70 -7.59 0.59 6.81
C SER A 70 -7.59 0.68 5.29
N GLY A 71 -6.89 1.66 4.70
CA GLY A 71 -6.83 1.91 3.26
C GLY A 71 -7.36 3.27 2.86
N GLY A 72 -7.41 3.55 1.57
CA GLY A 72 -8.03 4.74 1.01
C GLY A 72 -9.55 4.78 1.20
N ASP A 73 -10.14 5.96 1.21
CA ASP A 73 -11.61 6.13 1.20
C ASP A 73 -12.18 5.82 -0.19
N VAL A 74 -12.09 4.52 -0.55
CA VAL A 74 -12.60 4.01 -1.84
C VAL A 74 -14.12 4.18 -2.00
N ARG A 75 -14.85 4.37 -0.88
CA ARG A 75 -16.28 4.67 -0.94
C ARG A 75 -16.52 6.07 -1.50
N ALA A 76 -15.75 7.07 -1.09
CA ALA A 76 -15.83 8.42 -1.64
C ALA A 76 -15.45 8.43 -3.14
N VAL A 77 -14.44 7.65 -3.55
CA VAL A 77 -14.05 7.48 -4.96
C VAL A 77 -15.18 6.85 -5.77
N TYR A 78 -15.81 5.79 -5.24
CA TYR A 78 -16.98 5.15 -5.84
C TYR A 78 -18.13 6.14 -6.04
N ASP A 79 -18.54 6.84 -4.99
CA ASP A 79 -19.66 7.77 -5.03
C ASP A 79 -19.43 8.89 -6.07
N ALA A 80 -18.20 9.43 -6.14
CA ALA A 80 -17.81 10.42 -7.14
C ALA A 80 -17.84 9.85 -8.58
N GLY A 81 -17.41 8.61 -8.76
CA GLY A 81 -17.42 7.95 -10.07
C GLY A 81 -18.81 7.67 -10.58
N ILE A 82 -19.72 7.18 -9.72
CA ILE A 82 -21.12 6.91 -10.08
C ILE A 82 -21.87 8.21 -10.42
N GLN A 83 -21.66 9.30 -9.66
CA GLN A 83 -22.26 10.61 -9.97
C GLN A 83 -21.83 11.13 -11.34
N ARG A 84 -20.57 10.95 -11.71
CA ARG A 84 -20.03 11.37 -12.99
C ARG A 84 -20.68 10.65 -14.18
N THR A 85 -20.92 9.34 -14.06
CA THR A 85 -21.45 8.53 -15.16
C THR A 85 -22.91 8.82 -15.48
N ASN A 86 -23.64 9.45 -14.55
CA ASN A 86 -25.01 9.88 -14.77
C ASN A 86 -25.14 11.18 -15.59
N GLY A 87 -24.03 11.86 -15.93
CA GLY A 87 -24.09 13.15 -16.62
C GLY A 87 -23.02 13.45 -17.67
N GLU A 88 -21.84 12.82 -17.65
CA GLU A 88 -20.73 13.22 -18.54
C GLU A 88 -19.98 12.05 -19.17
N LYS A 89 -19.77 12.14 -20.49
CA LYS A 89 -19.12 11.11 -21.31
C LYS A 89 -17.59 11.16 -21.35
N HIS A 90 -16.86 12.02 -20.66
CA HIS A 90 -15.43 12.22 -20.94
C HIS A 90 -14.53 12.45 -19.73
N GLY A 91 -13.29 11.95 -19.84
CA GLY A 91 -12.12 12.44 -19.16
C GLY A 91 -11.52 11.51 -18.11
N TRP A 92 -10.78 10.49 -18.58
CA TRP A 92 -9.88 9.72 -17.71
C TRP A 92 -8.73 10.59 -17.24
N GLY A 93 -8.32 10.41 -16.01
CA GLY A 93 -7.19 11.13 -15.47
C GLY A 93 -7.36 12.65 -15.39
N LYS A 94 -8.51 13.20 -15.76
CA LYS A 94 -8.72 14.63 -15.82
C LYS A 94 -8.60 15.24 -14.43
N LYS A 95 -7.68 16.18 -14.30
CA LYS A 95 -7.49 16.98 -13.08
C LYS A 95 -8.79 17.71 -12.69
N GLY A 96 -9.11 17.69 -11.40
CA GLY A 96 -10.34 18.23 -10.85
C GLY A 96 -11.48 17.22 -10.70
N LEU A 97 -11.28 15.96 -11.15
CA LEU A 97 -12.20 14.86 -10.87
C LEU A 97 -11.71 14.07 -9.65
N ALA A 98 -12.55 13.87 -8.66
CA ALA A 98 -12.18 13.17 -7.43
C ALA A 98 -11.63 11.75 -7.68
N THR A 99 -12.10 11.05 -8.73
CA THR A 99 -11.58 9.75 -9.16
C THR A 99 -10.15 9.79 -9.72
N ALA A 100 -9.71 10.94 -10.20
CA ALA A 100 -8.35 11.13 -10.69
C ALA A 100 -7.48 11.80 -9.63
N ASP A 101 -8.00 12.84 -8.96
CA ASP A 101 -7.26 13.62 -7.98
C ASP A 101 -6.89 12.80 -6.75
N PHE A 102 -7.76 11.85 -6.31
CA PHE A 102 -7.44 10.98 -5.19
C PHE A 102 -6.14 10.19 -5.45
N PHE A 103 -6.08 9.42 -6.52
CA PHE A 103 -4.90 8.62 -6.86
C PHE A 103 -3.69 9.50 -7.21
N ARG A 104 -3.89 10.59 -7.94
CA ARG A 104 -2.82 11.53 -8.29
C ARG A 104 -2.14 12.09 -7.06
N GLU A 105 -2.92 12.62 -6.12
CA GLU A 105 -2.41 13.27 -4.93
C GLU A 105 -1.86 12.26 -3.92
N GLU A 106 -2.47 11.06 -3.82
CA GLU A 106 -1.97 9.96 -3.00
C GLU A 106 -0.62 9.43 -3.52
N TYR A 107 -0.49 9.20 -4.83
CA TYR A 107 0.77 8.72 -5.40
C TYR A 107 1.88 9.78 -5.34
N THR A 108 1.53 11.06 -5.45
CA THR A 108 2.47 12.16 -5.16
C THR A 108 2.95 12.10 -3.70
N LEU A 109 2.04 11.81 -2.76
CA LEU A 109 2.39 11.64 -1.35
C LEU A 109 3.31 10.42 -1.14
N ASN A 110 3.01 9.29 -1.78
CA ASN A 110 3.84 8.08 -1.69
C ASN A 110 5.26 8.34 -2.21
N HIS A 111 5.38 9.04 -3.33
CA HIS A 111 6.68 9.46 -3.88
C HIS A 111 7.45 10.34 -2.88
N ARG A 112 6.81 11.33 -2.28
CA ARG A 112 7.43 12.18 -1.27
C ARG A 112 7.91 11.40 -0.06
N ILE A 113 7.12 10.47 0.46
CA ILE A 113 7.53 9.62 1.58
C ILE A 113 8.78 8.82 1.20
N ALA A 114 8.82 8.27 0.00
CA ALA A 114 9.97 7.50 -0.48
C ALA A 114 11.24 8.35 -0.56
N THR A 115 11.15 9.57 -1.10
CA THR A 115 12.30 10.45 -1.29
C THR A 115 12.74 11.13 0.00
N GLN A 116 11.81 11.54 0.86
CA GLN A 116 12.13 12.16 2.15
C GLN A 116 12.80 11.20 3.13
N SER A 117 12.42 9.93 3.11
CA SER A 117 12.97 8.92 4.04
C SER A 117 14.47 8.70 3.91
N THR A 118 15.10 9.19 2.85
CA THR A 118 16.56 9.13 2.68
C THR A 118 17.30 10.10 3.59
N THR A 119 16.71 11.27 3.88
CA THR A 119 17.34 12.34 4.67
C THR A 119 16.76 12.46 6.07
N LYS A 120 15.44 12.28 6.21
CA LYS A 120 14.69 12.34 7.48
C LYS A 120 13.84 11.09 7.61
N PRO A 121 14.32 10.07 8.35
CA PRO A 121 13.65 8.80 8.41
C PRO A 121 12.22 8.92 8.96
N GLN A 122 11.29 8.30 8.26
CA GLN A 122 9.94 8.07 8.77
C GLN A 122 9.89 6.76 9.53
N VAL A 123 9.33 6.81 10.73
CA VAL A 123 8.95 5.65 11.55
C VAL A 123 7.43 5.51 11.51
N SER A 124 6.92 4.35 11.14
CA SER A 124 5.48 4.07 11.11
C SER A 124 5.15 2.94 12.08
N LEU A 125 4.25 3.21 13.04
CA LEU A 125 3.83 2.20 14.03
C LEU A 125 2.59 1.47 13.52
N TRP A 126 2.76 0.22 13.14
CA TRP A 126 1.72 -0.65 12.60
C TRP A 126 0.98 -1.40 13.70
N ASP A 127 0.40 -0.67 14.64
CA ASP A 127 -0.40 -1.28 15.70
C ASP A 127 -1.86 -1.47 15.24
N GLY A 128 -2.15 -2.66 14.73
CA GLY A 128 -3.45 -3.03 14.20
C GLY A 128 -3.51 -3.15 12.67
N ILE A 129 -4.61 -2.69 12.06
CA ILE A 129 -4.89 -2.83 10.63
C ILE A 129 -4.01 -1.89 9.81
N VAL A 130 -3.36 -2.44 8.77
CA VAL A 130 -2.56 -1.72 7.76
C VAL A 130 -2.91 -2.27 6.39
N MET A 131 -3.68 -1.54 5.59
CA MET A 131 -4.16 -2.04 4.29
C MET A 131 -4.13 -0.94 3.23
N GLY A 132 -3.94 -1.29 1.95
CA GLY A 132 -4.05 -0.40 0.80
C GLY A 132 -3.33 0.94 0.98
N GLY A 133 -4.04 2.07 0.89
CA GLY A 133 -3.47 3.42 1.12
C GLY A 133 -2.73 3.56 2.45
N GLY A 134 -3.09 2.79 3.51
CA GLY A 134 -2.33 2.74 4.77
C GLY A 134 -0.94 2.11 4.58
N VAL A 135 -0.81 1.15 3.68
CA VAL A 135 0.50 0.63 3.27
C VAL A 135 1.28 1.74 2.54
N GLY A 136 0.65 2.45 1.60
CA GLY A 136 1.27 3.55 0.87
C GLY A 136 1.83 4.66 1.76
N LEU A 137 1.15 4.98 2.87
CA LEU A 137 1.62 5.97 3.85
C LEU A 137 2.90 5.55 4.59
N SER A 138 3.32 4.29 4.49
CA SER A 138 4.33 3.77 5.41
C SER A 138 5.38 2.85 4.78
N ILE A 139 5.04 2.10 3.74
CA ILE A 139 5.93 1.08 3.15
C ILE A 139 7.22 1.68 2.58
N HIS A 140 7.13 2.90 2.07
CA HIS A 140 8.26 3.64 1.49
C HIS A 140 9.08 4.39 2.57
N GLY A 141 8.57 4.46 3.79
CA GLY A 141 9.29 5.00 4.95
C GLY A 141 10.43 4.07 5.39
N LYS A 142 11.45 4.64 6.04
CA LYS A 142 12.64 3.87 6.44
C LYS A 142 12.35 2.78 7.47
N TYR A 143 11.47 3.04 8.44
CA TYR A 143 11.19 2.13 9.54
C TYR A 143 9.70 1.81 9.67
N ARG A 144 9.37 0.52 9.65
CA ARG A 144 8.02 -0.04 9.77
C ARG A 144 7.99 -0.99 10.95
N ILE A 145 7.28 -0.59 12.00
CA ILE A 145 7.27 -1.26 13.30
C ILE A 145 5.98 -2.07 13.40
N ALA A 146 6.08 -3.37 13.30
CA ALA A 146 4.95 -4.29 13.53
C ALA A 146 4.79 -4.60 15.02
N THR A 147 3.56 -4.91 15.41
CA THR A 147 3.20 -5.40 16.75
C THR A 147 2.45 -6.73 16.63
N GLU A 148 2.12 -7.35 17.75
CA GLU A 148 1.25 -8.54 17.79
C GLU A 148 -0.17 -8.27 17.26
N ASN A 149 -0.60 -7.00 17.23
CA ASN A 149 -1.90 -6.57 16.72
C ASN A 149 -1.89 -6.35 15.20
N THR A 150 -0.71 -6.30 14.56
CA THR A 150 -0.59 -5.98 13.13
C THR A 150 -1.36 -6.98 12.28
N LEU A 151 -2.20 -6.42 11.42
CA LEU A 151 -2.93 -7.13 10.37
C LEU A 151 -2.77 -6.39 9.06
N PHE A 152 -1.85 -6.88 8.24
CA PHE A 152 -1.49 -6.29 6.96
C PHE A 152 -2.16 -7.03 5.81
N ALA A 153 -2.60 -6.30 4.77
CA ALA A 153 -3.01 -6.88 3.49
C ALA A 153 -2.99 -5.83 2.37
N MET A 154 -2.88 -6.33 1.12
CA MET A 154 -3.20 -5.59 -0.11
C MET A 154 -4.39 -6.31 -0.79
N PRO A 155 -5.64 -6.06 -0.36
CA PRO A 155 -6.81 -6.84 -0.76
C PRO A 155 -7.50 -6.31 -2.04
N GLU A 156 -6.83 -5.48 -2.82
CA GLU A 156 -7.40 -4.66 -3.89
C GLU A 156 -8.01 -5.51 -5.02
N THR A 157 -7.44 -6.68 -5.33
CA THR A 157 -7.99 -7.61 -6.33
C THR A 157 -9.40 -8.09 -5.99
N GLY A 158 -9.70 -8.16 -4.69
CA GLY A 158 -11.03 -8.54 -4.18
C GLY A 158 -12.08 -7.43 -4.25
N ILE A 159 -11.69 -6.21 -4.62
CA ILE A 159 -12.58 -5.07 -4.83
C ILE A 159 -12.52 -4.53 -6.26
N GLY A 160 -11.96 -5.32 -7.19
CA GLY A 160 -11.88 -4.91 -8.59
C GLY A 160 -10.86 -3.81 -8.86
N LEU A 161 -9.76 -3.77 -8.08
CA LEU A 161 -8.63 -2.88 -8.25
C LEU A 161 -7.33 -3.72 -8.28
N PHE A 162 -6.20 -3.15 -8.09
CA PHE A 162 -4.89 -3.79 -7.98
C PHE A 162 -4.15 -3.25 -6.76
N PRO A 163 -3.16 -3.96 -6.18
CA PRO A 163 -2.28 -3.43 -5.13
C PRO A 163 -1.48 -2.24 -5.66
N ASP A 164 -1.95 -1.05 -5.36
CA ASP A 164 -1.40 0.23 -5.80
C ASP A 164 -0.43 0.85 -4.78
N VAL A 165 -0.32 2.17 -4.74
CA VAL A 165 0.49 2.97 -3.81
C VAL A 165 1.99 2.60 -3.80
N GLY A 166 2.55 2.33 -4.97
CA GLY A 166 3.91 1.80 -5.14
C GLY A 166 3.99 0.29 -4.92
N GLY A 167 2.85 -0.41 -4.91
CA GLY A 167 2.77 -1.86 -4.73
C GLY A 167 3.58 -2.62 -5.76
N MET A 168 3.49 -2.22 -7.02
CA MET A 168 4.25 -2.86 -8.11
C MET A 168 5.76 -2.67 -7.94
N TYR A 169 6.21 -1.64 -7.20
CA TYR A 169 7.62 -1.44 -6.89
C TYR A 169 8.12 -2.43 -5.85
N TRP A 170 7.54 -2.47 -4.64
CA TRP A 170 8.05 -3.28 -3.55
C TRP A 170 7.65 -4.77 -3.67
N LEU A 171 6.44 -5.09 -4.18
CA LEU A 171 6.01 -6.48 -4.39
C LEU A 171 6.90 -7.19 -5.41
N SER A 172 7.25 -6.53 -6.52
CA SER A 172 8.10 -7.13 -7.55
C SER A 172 9.54 -7.42 -7.09
N ARG A 173 9.97 -6.80 -5.99
CA ARG A 173 11.31 -6.94 -5.40
C ARG A 173 11.37 -7.93 -4.25
N LEU A 174 10.23 -8.44 -3.79
CA LEU A 174 10.21 -9.53 -2.80
C LEU A 174 10.83 -10.81 -3.38
N LYS A 175 11.44 -11.60 -2.50
CA LYS A 175 12.17 -12.83 -2.89
C LYS A 175 11.22 -13.91 -3.42
N GLY A 176 11.59 -14.55 -4.52
CA GLY A 176 10.86 -15.68 -5.11
C GLY A 176 9.45 -15.33 -5.55
N GLY A 177 8.48 -16.16 -5.22
CA GLY A 177 7.07 -15.99 -5.54
C GLY A 177 6.27 -15.11 -4.59
N LEU A 178 6.87 -14.60 -3.49
CA LEU A 178 6.16 -13.89 -2.42
C LEU A 178 5.36 -12.69 -2.94
N GLY A 179 5.95 -11.87 -3.80
CA GLY A 179 5.30 -10.67 -4.30
C GLY A 179 4.04 -10.97 -5.11
N LYS A 180 4.14 -11.91 -6.07
CA LYS A 180 2.97 -12.33 -6.86
C LYS A 180 1.90 -12.97 -5.96
N TYR A 181 2.30 -13.82 -5.01
CA TYR A 181 1.37 -14.46 -4.08
C TYR A 181 0.59 -13.41 -3.27
N ILE A 182 1.29 -12.47 -2.63
CA ILE A 182 0.66 -11.40 -1.82
C ILE A 182 -0.24 -10.53 -2.70
N ALA A 183 0.24 -10.12 -3.86
CA ALA A 183 -0.48 -9.23 -4.77
C ALA A 183 -1.78 -9.83 -5.30
N LEU A 184 -1.76 -11.10 -5.70
CA LEU A 184 -2.90 -11.74 -6.34
C LEU A 184 -3.93 -12.25 -5.33
N THR A 185 -3.48 -12.75 -4.17
CA THR A 185 -4.37 -13.36 -3.18
C THR A 185 -4.96 -12.36 -2.19
N GLY A 186 -4.34 -11.18 -2.02
CA GLY A 186 -4.70 -10.24 -0.96
C GLY A 186 -4.62 -10.86 0.44
N CYS A 187 -3.74 -11.84 0.64
CA CYS A 187 -3.63 -12.58 1.88
C CYS A 187 -3.32 -11.68 3.07
N ARG A 188 -3.86 -12.05 4.24
CA ARG A 188 -3.63 -11.32 5.48
C ARG A 188 -2.36 -11.82 6.14
N LEU A 189 -1.45 -10.89 6.42
CA LEU A 189 -0.14 -11.15 7.02
C LEU A 189 -0.10 -10.60 8.44
N LYS A 190 0.59 -11.31 9.31
CA LYS A 190 0.90 -10.88 10.68
C LYS A 190 2.38 -10.48 10.79
N ALA A 191 2.77 -10.02 11.97
CA ALA A 191 4.12 -9.51 12.21
C ALA A 191 5.23 -10.50 11.81
N ASP A 192 5.06 -11.80 12.11
CA ASP A 192 6.04 -12.84 11.76
C ASP A 192 6.20 -12.96 10.23
N ASP A 193 5.10 -12.92 9.48
CA ASP A 193 5.11 -12.95 8.02
C ASP A 193 5.80 -11.71 7.44
N LEU A 194 5.47 -10.53 8.01
CA LEU A 194 6.00 -9.26 7.55
C LEU A 194 7.51 -9.13 7.75
N LEU A 195 8.02 -9.63 8.89
CA LEU A 195 9.46 -9.69 9.15
C LEU A 195 10.16 -10.72 8.28
N TYR A 196 9.55 -11.90 8.10
CA TYR A 196 10.09 -12.92 7.21
C TYR A 196 10.23 -12.43 5.77
N ALA A 197 9.21 -11.70 5.27
CA ALA A 197 9.22 -11.13 3.93
C ALA A 197 10.08 -9.85 3.80
N GLY A 198 10.55 -9.26 4.90
CA GLY A 198 11.25 -7.97 4.92
C GLY A 198 10.33 -6.76 4.74
N ILE A 199 9.01 -6.95 4.83
CA ILE A 199 8.01 -5.90 4.71
C ILE A 199 8.00 -5.01 5.97
N ALA A 200 8.02 -5.59 7.17
CA ALA A 200 8.31 -4.87 8.40
C ALA A 200 9.81 -4.89 8.69
N THR A 201 10.32 -3.81 9.30
CA THR A 201 11.73 -3.68 9.68
C THR A 201 12.00 -4.13 11.11
N HIS A 202 11.04 -3.89 12.01
CA HIS A 202 11.15 -4.19 13.42
C HIS A 202 9.84 -4.75 13.96
N PHE A 203 9.95 -5.52 15.05
CA PHE A 203 8.82 -5.92 15.88
C PHE A 203 9.01 -5.33 17.27
N VAL A 204 7.98 -4.67 17.76
CA VAL A 204 7.92 -4.12 19.14
C VAL A 204 6.56 -4.47 19.72
N PRO A 205 6.50 -5.11 20.90
CA PRO A 205 5.23 -5.38 21.57
C PRO A 205 4.40 -4.11 21.76
N SER A 206 3.08 -4.19 21.57
CA SER A 206 2.20 -3.02 21.61
C SER A 206 2.25 -2.29 22.97
N ASN A 207 2.45 -3.03 24.06
CA ASN A 207 2.59 -2.45 25.40
C ASN A 207 3.90 -1.67 25.62
N LYS A 208 4.86 -1.72 24.69
CA LYS A 208 6.12 -0.94 24.72
C LYS A 208 6.09 0.28 23.81
N LEU A 209 5.01 0.52 23.06
CA LEU A 209 4.97 1.59 22.09
C LEU A 209 5.03 2.99 22.70
N GLU A 210 4.48 3.20 23.91
CA GLU A 210 4.57 4.50 24.58
C GLU A 210 6.00 4.77 25.05
N ASP A 211 6.69 3.76 25.56
CA ASP A 211 8.11 3.87 25.95
C ASP A 211 8.99 4.11 24.70
N LEU A 212 8.70 3.42 23.60
CA LEU A 212 9.38 3.65 22.32
C LEU A 212 9.21 5.09 21.83
N LYS A 213 7.99 5.64 21.90
CA LYS A 213 7.74 7.04 21.49
C LYS A 213 8.54 8.01 22.36
N ALA A 214 8.56 7.80 23.69
CA ALA A 214 9.32 8.62 24.61
C ALA A 214 10.83 8.56 24.31
N ALA A 215 11.37 7.36 24.05
CA ALA A 215 12.77 7.17 23.70
C ALA A 215 13.13 7.81 22.34
N LEU A 216 12.24 7.78 21.34
CA LEU A 216 12.45 8.46 20.05
C LEU A 216 12.48 9.99 20.22
N VAL A 217 11.63 10.55 21.07
CA VAL A 217 11.65 11.99 21.41
C VAL A 217 12.99 12.35 22.05
N GLU A 218 13.43 11.62 23.04
CA GLU A 218 14.71 11.87 23.75
C GLU A 218 15.92 11.76 22.82
N ALA A 219 15.96 10.70 21.99
CA ALA A 219 17.05 10.47 21.06
C ALA A 219 17.15 11.55 19.95
N THR A 220 16.01 12.05 19.47
CA THR A 220 16.04 13.13 18.47
C THR A 220 16.44 14.48 19.06
N ASP A 221 16.33 14.68 20.38
CA ASP A 221 16.83 15.86 21.09
C ASP A 221 18.34 15.81 21.38
N SER A 222 18.94 14.61 21.37
CA SER A 222 20.36 14.44 21.56
C SER A 222 21.15 15.14 20.45
N THR A 223 22.32 15.69 20.81
CA THR A 223 23.28 16.28 19.86
C THR A 223 24.20 15.24 19.21
N GLU A 224 24.02 13.96 19.53
CA GLU A 224 24.84 12.90 18.98
C GLU A 224 24.67 12.79 17.45
N GLU A 225 25.77 12.67 16.76
CA GLU A 225 25.80 12.40 15.32
C GLU A 225 25.48 10.93 15.06
N GLY A 226 24.75 10.67 13.96
CA GLY A 226 24.39 9.32 13.54
C GLY A 226 22.88 9.07 13.51
N ASP A 227 22.50 7.83 13.17
CA ASP A 227 21.09 7.41 13.11
C ASP A 227 20.60 7.04 14.52
N CYS A 228 20.28 8.06 15.33
CA CYS A 228 19.75 7.87 16.68
C CYS A 228 18.45 7.07 16.69
N VAL A 229 17.63 7.17 15.61
CA VAL A 229 16.39 6.42 15.45
C VAL A 229 16.67 4.92 15.33
N ALA A 230 17.67 4.53 14.52
CA ALA A 230 18.05 3.11 14.36
C ALA A 230 18.46 2.49 15.71
N SER A 231 19.28 3.20 16.49
CA SER A 231 19.74 2.72 17.80
C SER A 231 18.61 2.49 18.78
N VAL A 232 17.64 3.42 18.85
CA VAL A 232 16.43 3.27 19.67
C VAL A 232 15.61 2.08 19.22
N LEU A 233 15.31 1.98 17.92
CA LEU A 233 14.50 0.89 17.39
C LEU A 233 15.12 -0.48 17.65
N MET A 234 16.43 -0.60 17.54
CA MET A 234 17.15 -1.84 17.86
C MET A 234 17.06 -2.21 19.35
N SER A 235 17.03 -1.23 20.26
CA SER A 235 16.91 -1.50 21.70
C SER A 235 15.51 -2.00 22.12
N PHE A 236 14.48 -1.65 21.33
CA PHE A 236 13.10 -2.11 21.54
C PHE A 236 12.73 -3.33 20.69
N HIS A 237 13.56 -3.67 19.70
CA HIS A 237 13.27 -4.78 18.80
C HIS A 237 13.32 -6.12 19.52
N GLU A 238 12.24 -6.86 19.42
CA GLU A 238 12.18 -8.26 19.84
C GLU A 238 12.14 -9.17 18.62
N LYS A 239 12.81 -10.31 18.72
CA LYS A 239 12.73 -11.33 17.65
C LYS A 239 11.46 -12.15 17.86
N PRO A 240 10.45 -12.02 16.99
CA PRO A 240 9.34 -12.95 17.01
C PRO A 240 9.81 -14.35 16.62
N SER A 241 9.03 -15.35 16.96
CA SER A 241 9.30 -16.73 16.54
C SER A 241 8.94 -16.87 15.06
N LEU A 242 9.93 -16.77 14.16
CA LEU A 242 9.72 -16.97 12.72
C LEU A 242 9.13 -18.36 12.37
N SER A 243 9.21 -19.31 13.28
CA SER A 243 8.54 -20.62 13.13
C SER A 243 7.02 -20.52 13.08
N ALA A 244 6.45 -19.39 13.49
CA ALA A 244 5.02 -19.11 13.38
C ALA A 244 4.61 -18.51 12.01
N SER A 245 5.57 -18.03 11.19
CA SER A 245 5.29 -17.41 9.89
C SER A 245 4.62 -18.37 8.91
N PHE A 246 3.45 -17.96 8.42
CA PHE A 246 2.74 -18.67 7.36
C PHE A 246 3.55 -18.67 6.06
N LEU A 247 4.13 -17.52 5.70
CA LEU A 247 4.92 -17.36 4.48
C LEU A 247 6.17 -18.26 4.49
N GLU A 248 6.85 -18.36 5.63
CA GLU A 248 7.99 -19.25 5.78
C GLU A 248 7.58 -20.71 5.60
N LYS A 249 6.50 -21.13 6.29
CA LYS A 249 5.97 -22.50 6.26
C LYS A 249 5.57 -22.95 4.85
N HIS A 250 5.04 -22.01 4.05
CA HIS A 250 4.57 -22.30 2.71
C HIS A 250 5.52 -21.81 1.61
N ARG A 251 6.75 -21.42 1.97
CA ARG A 251 7.69 -20.80 1.05
C ARG A 251 7.94 -21.63 -0.20
N THR A 252 8.17 -22.92 -0.05
CA THR A 252 8.42 -23.82 -1.18
C THR A 252 7.22 -23.88 -2.14
N ASN A 253 6.01 -23.97 -1.61
CA ASN A 253 4.79 -23.98 -2.41
C ASN A 253 4.56 -22.64 -3.11
N ILE A 254 4.82 -21.53 -2.40
CA ILE A 254 4.71 -20.17 -2.97
C ILE A 254 5.71 -20.01 -4.12
N ASP A 255 6.97 -20.41 -3.94
CA ASP A 255 7.98 -20.27 -4.98
C ASP A 255 7.70 -21.17 -6.20
N ALA A 256 7.17 -22.38 -5.98
CA ALA A 256 6.81 -23.30 -7.05
C ALA A 256 5.63 -22.78 -7.91
N ASN A 257 4.64 -22.15 -7.28
CA ASN A 257 3.41 -21.77 -7.97
C ASN A 257 3.37 -20.31 -8.41
N PHE A 258 4.17 -19.40 -7.78
CA PHE A 258 4.20 -17.97 -8.06
C PHE A 258 5.59 -17.47 -8.48
N GLY A 259 6.51 -18.38 -8.78
CA GLY A 259 7.88 -18.06 -9.19
C GLY A 259 7.96 -17.21 -10.47
N LYS A 260 9.17 -16.82 -10.83
CA LYS A 260 9.42 -15.99 -12.02
C LYS A 260 9.00 -16.64 -13.34
N ASP A 261 9.02 -17.96 -13.39
CA ASP A 261 8.63 -18.80 -14.53
C ASP A 261 7.12 -18.75 -14.83
N LYS A 262 6.29 -18.34 -13.87
CA LYS A 262 4.84 -18.21 -14.07
C LYS A 262 4.52 -16.86 -14.72
N SER A 263 4.07 -16.90 -15.98
CA SER A 263 3.84 -15.75 -16.83
C SER A 263 2.37 -15.29 -16.88
N SER A 264 1.43 -16.21 -16.57
CA SER A 264 -0.01 -15.92 -16.55
C SER A 264 -0.70 -16.42 -15.28
N VAL A 265 -1.89 -15.90 -15.00
CA VAL A 265 -2.72 -16.33 -13.87
C VAL A 265 -3.21 -17.76 -14.07
N GLU A 266 -3.49 -18.15 -15.31
CA GLU A 266 -3.89 -19.47 -15.71
C GLU A 266 -2.79 -20.50 -15.39
N GLU A 267 -1.52 -20.21 -15.72
CA GLU A 267 -0.38 -21.05 -15.37
C GLU A 267 -0.23 -21.23 -13.86
N ILE A 268 -0.46 -20.17 -13.07
CA ILE A 268 -0.46 -20.23 -11.62
C ILE A 268 -1.55 -21.21 -11.13
N ILE A 269 -2.78 -21.06 -11.64
CA ILE A 269 -3.90 -21.92 -11.26
C ILE A 269 -3.68 -23.36 -11.67
N GLU A 270 -3.14 -23.60 -12.86
CA GLU A 270 -2.80 -24.95 -13.34
C GLU A 270 -1.71 -25.59 -12.46
N SER A 271 -0.68 -24.84 -12.11
CA SER A 271 0.38 -25.29 -11.22
C SER A 271 -0.20 -25.71 -9.86
N LEU A 272 -1.04 -24.86 -9.25
CA LEU A 272 -1.71 -25.16 -7.98
C LEU A 272 -2.62 -26.41 -8.07
N LYS A 273 -3.33 -26.59 -9.18
CA LYS A 273 -4.16 -27.79 -9.41
C LYS A 273 -3.33 -29.07 -9.55
N SER A 274 -2.14 -28.96 -10.16
CA SER A 274 -1.26 -30.11 -10.36
C SER A 274 -0.70 -30.70 -9.06
N GLU A 275 -0.73 -29.93 -7.95
CA GLU A 275 -0.33 -30.41 -6.61
C GLU A 275 -1.37 -31.35 -5.96
N GLY A 276 -2.51 -31.62 -6.61
CA GLY A 276 -3.55 -32.53 -6.15
C GLY A 276 -4.25 -32.07 -4.87
N GLU A 277 -4.29 -32.93 -3.84
CA GLU A 277 -5.01 -32.64 -2.58
C GLU A 277 -4.23 -31.75 -1.60
N ASN A 278 -3.22 -31.01 -2.08
CA ASN A 278 -2.49 -30.07 -1.25
C ASN A 278 -3.44 -28.96 -0.73
N LYS A 279 -3.61 -28.87 0.58
CA LYS A 279 -4.49 -27.91 1.25
C LYS A 279 -4.14 -26.47 0.89
N PHE A 280 -2.84 -26.11 0.84
CA PHE A 280 -2.39 -24.77 0.44
C PHE A 280 -2.87 -24.43 -0.98
N GLY A 281 -2.73 -25.34 -1.94
CA GLY A 281 -3.16 -25.17 -3.31
C GLY A 281 -4.67 -24.92 -3.40
N GLN A 282 -5.47 -25.77 -2.74
CA GLN A 282 -6.93 -25.66 -2.74
C GLN A 282 -7.43 -24.35 -2.11
N GLU A 283 -6.87 -23.94 -0.96
CA GLU A 283 -7.22 -22.69 -0.30
C GLU A 283 -6.81 -21.47 -1.14
N THR A 284 -5.67 -21.55 -1.82
CA THR A 284 -5.19 -20.49 -2.70
C THR A 284 -6.07 -20.36 -3.93
N ILE A 285 -6.42 -21.44 -4.61
CA ILE A 285 -7.36 -21.45 -5.75
C ILE A 285 -8.73 -20.85 -5.32
N SER A 286 -9.23 -21.30 -4.16
CA SER A 286 -10.48 -20.76 -3.60
C SER A 286 -10.41 -19.25 -3.29
N SER A 287 -9.24 -18.75 -2.95
CA SER A 287 -9.04 -17.30 -2.77
C SER A 287 -9.02 -16.57 -4.10
N LEU A 288 -8.23 -17.05 -5.06
CA LEU A 288 -8.11 -16.45 -6.40
C LEU A 288 -9.46 -16.42 -7.15
N SER A 289 -10.29 -17.47 -7.01
CA SER A 289 -11.60 -17.56 -7.69
C SER A 289 -12.62 -16.51 -7.22
N LYS A 290 -12.37 -15.82 -6.11
CA LYS A 290 -13.23 -14.73 -5.60
C LYS A 290 -12.79 -13.36 -6.09
N MET A 291 -11.58 -13.24 -6.60
CA MET A 291 -11.01 -11.97 -7.07
C MET A 291 -11.53 -11.63 -8.46
N SER A 292 -11.48 -10.35 -8.83
CA SER A 292 -11.80 -9.91 -10.19
C SER A 292 -10.83 -10.53 -11.18
N PRO A 293 -11.29 -11.20 -12.25
CA PRO A 293 -10.42 -11.73 -13.30
C PRO A 293 -9.56 -10.65 -13.96
N THR A 294 -10.14 -9.48 -14.24
CA THR A 294 -9.41 -8.32 -14.77
C THR A 294 -8.34 -7.86 -13.82
N SER A 295 -8.67 -7.71 -12.54
CA SER A 295 -7.70 -7.31 -11.50
C SER A 295 -6.54 -8.28 -11.38
N LEU A 296 -6.80 -9.59 -11.42
CA LEU A 296 -5.73 -10.60 -11.35
C LEU A 296 -4.74 -10.47 -12.49
N LYS A 297 -5.22 -10.38 -13.75
CA LYS A 297 -4.34 -10.28 -14.92
C LYS A 297 -3.59 -8.95 -14.95
N VAL A 298 -4.27 -7.83 -14.70
CA VAL A 298 -3.64 -6.49 -14.64
C VAL A 298 -2.61 -6.43 -13.51
N THR A 299 -2.91 -6.99 -12.33
CA THR A 299 -1.96 -7.05 -11.21
C THR A 299 -0.72 -7.85 -11.55
N LEU A 300 -0.88 -9.05 -12.15
CA LEU A 300 0.27 -9.87 -12.53
C LEU A 300 1.16 -9.16 -13.55
N GLU A 301 0.57 -8.53 -14.55
CA GLU A 301 1.29 -7.76 -15.55
C GLU A 301 1.98 -6.53 -14.92
N GLY A 302 1.30 -5.84 -14.01
CA GLY A 302 1.87 -4.73 -13.24
C GLY A 302 3.10 -5.14 -12.42
N VAL A 303 3.05 -6.28 -11.72
CA VAL A 303 4.21 -6.83 -10.97
C VAL A 303 5.37 -7.15 -11.92
N LYS A 304 5.09 -7.72 -13.10
CA LYS A 304 6.12 -8.03 -14.10
C LYS A 304 6.80 -6.75 -14.62
N ARG A 305 6.02 -5.74 -15.00
CA ARG A 305 6.54 -4.45 -15.47
C ARG A 305 7.27 -3.69 -14.36
N GLY A 306 6.69 -3.66 -13.15
CA GLY A 306 7.32 -3.03 -11.99
C GLY A 306 8.71 -3.58 -11.65
N ALA A 307 8.96 -4.88 -11.95
CA ALA A 307 10.27 -5.49 -11.78
C ALA A 307 11.33 -4.94 -12.76
N THR A 308 10.93 -4.35 -13.89
CA THR A 308 11.83 -3.81 -14.91
C THR A 308 12.07 -2.31 -14.78
N LEU A 309 11.19 -1.60 -14.07
CA LEU A 309 11.31 -0.17 -13.85
C LEU A 309 12.36 0.12 -12.77
N SER A 310 13.18 1.16 -12.97
CA SER A 310 14.35 1.41 -12.15
C SER A 310 14.04 2.07 -10.82
N ASN A 311 13.03 2.93 -10.77
CA ASN A 311 12.69 3.75 -9.61
C ASN A 311 11.18 3.76 -9.33
N ILE A 312 10.83 4.26 -8.13
CA ILE A 312 9.44 4.31 -7.68
C ILE A 312 8.61 5.33 -8.47
N ALA A 313 9.19 6.41 -8.99
CA ALA A 313 8.45 7.41 -9.75
C ALA A 313 7.87 6.82 -11.04
N GLU A 314 8.68 6.04 -11.78
CA GLU A 314 8.20 5.33 -12.97
C GLU A 314 7.08 4.33 -12.65
N VAL A 315 7.22 3.61 -11.53
CA VAL A 315 6.18 2.68 -11.08
C VAL A 315 4.89 3.41 -10.72
N LEU A 316 4.94 4.50 -9.96
CA LEU A 316 3.76 5.27 -9.59
C LEU A 316 3.08 5.92 -10.81
N LYS A 317 3.83 6.35 -11.83
CA LYS A 317 3.26 6.81 -13.11
C LYS A 317 2.52 5.66 -13.83
N MET A 318 3.10 4.46 -13.86
CA MET A 318 2.44 3.28 -14.40
C MET A 318 1.17 2.92 -13.60
N GLU A 319 1.26 2.87 -12.27
CA GLU A 319 0.12 2.59 -11.39
C GLU A 319 -1.00 3.64 -11.54
N TYR A 320 -0.64 4.89 -11.79
CA TYR A 320 -1.63 5.93 -12.07
C TYR A 320 -2.42 5.64 -13.35
N ARG A 321 -1.76 5.23 -14.43
CA ARG A 321 -2.43 4.78 -15.67
C ARG A 321 -3.35 3.59 -15.38
N MET A 322 -2.87 2.61 -14.64
CA MET A 322 -3.67 1.44 -14.22
C MET A 322 -4.90 1.87 -13.41
N SER A 323 -4.76 2.74 -12.41
CA SER A 323 -5.88 3.21 -11.58
C SER A 323 -6.95 3.91 -12.44
N GLN A 324 -6.52 4.77 -13.37
CA GLN A 324 -7.44 5.44 -14.29
C GLN A 324 -8.12 4.44 -15.25
N GLY A 325 -7.44 3.35 -15.60
CA GLY A 325 -8.03 2.23 -16.33
C GLY A 325 -9.24 1.64 -15.61
N PHE A 326 -9.15 1.40 -14.29
CA PHE A 326 -10.26 0.90 -13.48
C PHE A 326 -11.37 1.95 -13.25
N MET A 327 -11.07 3.23 -13.40
CA MET A 327 -12.05 4.32 -13.25
C MET A 327 -12.81 4.67 -14.53
N ARG A 328 -12.53 4.00 -15.66
CA ARG A 328 -13.04 4.35 -17.01
C ARG A 328 -14.55 4.33 -17.14
N ALA A 329 -15.19 3.31 -16.63
CA ALA A 329 -16.61 3.04 -16.82
C ALA A 329 -17.30 2.71 -15.50
N ALA A 330 -18.55 3.14 -15.38
CA ALA A 330 -19.38 2.85 -14.20
C ALA A 330 -19.65 1.37 -13.94
N ASN A 331 -19.44 0.53 -14.92
CA ASN A 331 -19.57 -0.92 -14.84
C ASN A 331 -18.21 -1.63 -14.76
N SER A 332 -17.14 -0.93 -14.44
CA SER A 332 -15.86 -1.58 -14.17
C SER A 332 -15.92 -2.37 -12.87
N ASP A 333 -15.04 -3.35 -12.76
CA ASP A 333 -14.98 -4.22 -11.58
C ASP A 333 -14.73 -3.46 -10.28
N PHE A 334 -14.07 -2.28 -10.32
CA PHE A 334 -13.92 -1.43 -9.14
C PHE A 334 -15.28 -0.99 -8.57
N TYR A 335 -16.18 -0.50 -9.42
CA TYR A 335 -17.50 -0.06 -8.93
C TYR A 335 -18.32 -1.24 -8.43
N GLU A 336 -18.26 -2.38 -9.12
CA GLU A 336 -18.94 -3.60 -8.69
C GLU A 336 -18.39 -4.13 -7.36
N GLY A 337 -17.06 -4.17 -7.21
CA GLY A 337 -16.43 -4.62 -5.96
C GLY A 337 -16.78 -3.73 -4.77
N ILE A 338 -16.76 -2.41 -4.95
CA ILE A 338 -17.17 -1.47 -3.90
C ILE A 338 -18.68 -1.57 -3.62
N ARG A 339 -19.53 -1.71 -4.65
CA ARG A 339 -20.96 -1.98 -4.44
C ARG A 339 -21.16 -3.19 -3.52
N ALA A 340 -20.55 -4.31 -3.89
CA ALA A 340 -20.73 -5.58 -3.16
C ALA A 340 -20.19 -5.54 -1.74
N LEU A 341 -19.08 -4.81 -1.51
CA LEU A 341 -18.42 -4.79 -0.20
C LEU A 341 -18.98 -3.71 0.75
N LEU A 342 -19.23 -2.48 0.25
CA LEU A 342 -19.48 -1.31 1.09
C LEU A 342 -20.86 -0.68 0.91
N VAL A 343 -21.50 -0.86 -0.25
CA VAL A 343 -22.81 -0.27 -0.54
C VAL A 343 -23.91 -1.27 -0.16
N ASP A 344 -24.06 -2.34 -0.93
CA ASP A 344 -25.10 -3.36 -0.72
C ASP A 344 -24.71 -4.36 0.37
N LYS A 345 -23.41 -4.56 0.58
CA LYS A 345 -22.80 -5.45 1.58
C LYS A 345 -23.21 -6.91 1.41
N ASP A 346 -23.58 -7.30 0.19
CA ASP A 346 -23.96 -8.66 -0.18
C ASP A 346 -22.74 -9.58 -0.33
N ARG A 347 -21.51 -9.01 -0.49
CA ARG A 347 -20.25 -9.71 -0.68
C ARG A 347 -20.28 -10.70 -1.84
N ASN A 348 -21.06 -10.38 -2.86
CA ASN A 348 -21.26 -11.20 -4.04
C ASN A 348 -21.06 -10.36 -5.31
N PRO A 349 -19.83 -9.92 -5.60
CA PRO A 349 -19.54 -9.14 -6.79
C PRO A 349 -19.83 -9.95 -8.06
N LYS A 350 -20.34 -9.26 -9.08
CA LYS A 350 -20.57 -9.80 -10.43
C LYS A 350 -19.52 -9.22 -11.37
N TRP A 351 -18.38 -9.88 -11.38
CA TRP A 351 -17.25 -9.44 -12.21
C TRP A 351 -17.59 -9.43 -13.70
N ASN A 352 -17.02 -8.50 -14.44
CA ASN A 352 -17.21 -8.38 -15.89
C ASN A 352 -15.91 -7.95 -16.58
N PRO A 353 -15.20 -8.87 -17.28
CA PRO A 353 -15.54 -10.29 -17.54
C PRO A 353 -15.64 -11.17 -16.30
N ALA A 354 -16.47 -12.22 -16.36
CA ALA A 354 -16.70 -13.14 -15.25
C ALA A 354 -15.62 -14.21 -15.12
N MET A 355 -14.91 -14.52 -16.19
CA MET A 355 -13.90 -15.58 -16.25
C MET A 355 -12.56 -15.04 -16.76
N LEU A 356 -11.46 -15.69 -16.33
CA LEU A 356 -10.10 -15.29 -16.73
C LEU A 356 -9.91 -15.36 -18.25
N GLU A 357 -10.46 -16.37 -18.87
CA GLU A 357 -10.32 -16.63 -20.31
C GLU A 357 -10.98 -15.54 -21.17
N GLU A 358 -11.91 -14.78 -20.61
CA GLU A 358 -12.59 -13.66 -21.26
C GLU A 358 -11.79 -12.35 -21.20
N VAL A 359 -10.81 -12.26 -20.29
CA VAL A 359 -9.92 -11.10 -20.18
C VAL A 359 -8.78 -11.26 -21.16
N THR A 360 -8.84 -10.54 -22.28
CA THR A 360 -7.83 -10.61 -23.36
C THR A 360 -6.57 -9.80 -23.02
N ASP A 361 -5.47 -10.10 -23.72
CA ASP A 361 -4.21 -9.35 -23.57
C ASP A 361 -4.39 -7.88 -23.96
N ASP A 362 -5.20 -7.58 -24.99
CA ASP A 362 -5.51 -6.20 -25.40
C ASP A 362 -6.27 -5.44 -24.28
N MET A 363 -7.18 -6.11 -23.57
CA MET A 363 -7.84 -5.53 -22.41
C MET A 363 -6.82 -5.20 -21.34
N VAL A 364 -5.92 -6.11 -20.99
CA VAL A 364 -4.86 -5.89 -20.00
C VAL A 364 -3.96 -4.74 -20.43
N GLU A 365 -3.48 -4.75 -21.69
CA GLU A 365 -2.60 -3.71 -22.24
C GLU A 365 -3.23 -2.32 -22.15
N SER A 366 -4.55 -2.23 -22.30
CA SER A 366 -5.26 -0.96 -22.24
C SER A 366 -5.14 -0.23 -20.89
N PHE A 367 -4.77 -0.92 -19.79
CA PHE A 367 -4.56 -0.32 -18.47
C PHE A 367 -3.20 0.38 -18.34
N PHE A 368 -2.27 0.07 -19.22
CA PHE A 368 -0.91 0.61 -19.18
C PHE A 368 -0.68 1.73 -20.19
N GLN A 369 -1.68 2.04 -21.00
CA GLN A 369 -1.59 3.06 -22.06
C GLN A 369 -1.50 4.47 -21.49
N GLU A 370 -0.79 5.33 -22.18
CA GLU A 370 -0.66 6.74 -21.85
C GLU A 370 -2.01 7.45 -21.84
N LEU A 371 -2.19 8.34 -20.87
CA LEU A 371 -3.42 9.11 -20.68
C LEU A 371 -3.43 10.43 -21.48
N GLY A 372 -2.32 10.74 -22.15
CA GLY A 372 -2.02 12.03 -22.79
C GLY A 372 -1.41 13.03 -21.79
N ASP A 373 -0.55 13.90 -22.28
CA ASP A 373 0.36 14.74 -21.49
C ASP A 373 -0.34 15.53 -20.35
N GLU A 374 -1.54 16.03 -20.59
CA GLU A 374 -2.30 16.81 -19.61
C GLU A 374 -2.83 15.95 -18.45
N ASN A 375 -2.96 14.65 -18.67
CA ASN A 375 -3.60 13.72 -17.72
C ASN A 375 -2.61 12.81 -16.99
N GLU A 376 -1.37 12.75 -17.46
CA GLU A 376 -0.33 11.95 -16.80
C GLU A 376 -0.03 12.40 -15.37
N LEU A 377 0.47 11.49 -14.56
CA LEU A 377 1.02 11.82 -13.25
C LEU A 377 2.41 12.44 -13.43
N ILE A 378 2.55 13.69 -13.00
CA ILE A 378 3.84 14.38 -12.97
C ILE A 378 4.34 14.34 -11.53
N LEU A 379 5.51 13.76 -11.35
CA LEU A 379 6.23 13.73 -10.08
C LEU A 379 7.50 14.56 -10.22
N GLU A 380 7.88 15.25 -9.16
CA GLU A 380 9.17 15.94 -9.09
C GLU A 380 10.26 14.87 -9.24
N GLU A 381 11.07 14.94 -10.28
CA GLU A 381 12.24 14.08 -10.46
C GLU A 381 13.29 14.54 -9.45
N ASP A 382 13.83 13.61 -8.67
CA ASP A 382 15.00 13.87 -7.85
C ASP A 382 16.19 14.13 -8.78
N GLU A 383 16.53 15.40 -8.98
CA GLU A 383 17.83 15.80 -9.51
C GLU A 383 18.91 15.43 -8.48
N GLY A 384 19.30 14.16 -8.39
CA GLY A 384 20.49 13.80 -7.64
C GLY A 384 20.48 12.55 -6.76
N THR A 385 19.93 11.43 -7.17
CA THR A 385 20.31 10.14 -6.55
C THR A 385 20.57 9.07 -7.60
N GLU A 386 21.65 9.25 -8.35
CA GLU A 386 22.37 8.11 -8.91
C GLU A 386 23.11 7.42 -7.74
N GLY A 387 22.64 6.26 -7.33
CA GLY A 387 23.41 5.26 -6.64
C GLY A 387 23.37 5.20 -5.13
N GLU A 388 22.26 4.77 -4.55
CA GLU A 388 22.28 3.85 -3.42
C GLU A 388 21.05 2.94 -3.48
N GLN A 389 21.25 1.74 -4.01
CA GLN A 389 20.27 0.69 -3.94
C GLN A 389 19.95 0.40 -2.48
N SER A 390 18.77 0.79 -2.02
CA SER A 390 18.25 0.37 -0.72
C SER A 390 18.18 -1.16 -0.73
N LYS A 391 19.02 -1.78 0.07
CA LYS A 391 18.88 -3.20 0.39
C LYS A 391 17.60 -3.37 1.19
N LEU A 392 16.54 -3.83 0.53
CA LEU A 392 15.40 -4.48 1.17
C LEU A 392 15.80 -5.87 1.66
#